data_08e8ea065be19de4dee5ff2a1fe85e10
#
_entry.id   08e8ea065be19de4dee5ff2a1fe85e10
#
_cell.length_a   1.000
_cell.length_b   1.000
_cell.length_c   1.000
_cell.angle_alpha   90.00
_cell.angle_beta   90.00
_cell.angle_gamma   90.00
#
_symmetry.space_group_name_H-M   'P 1'
#
loop_
_entity.id
_entity.type
_entity.pdbx_description
1 polymer ?
#
loop_
_entity_poly.entity_id
_entity_poly.type
_entity_poly.pdbx_seq_one_letter_code
_entity_poly.pdbx_strand_id
1 'polypeptide(L)'
;MKKLIMMTSMAVAIGCSADITPENVKVADYKDGKECAVSLTFDDSMKEHYTIVAPELEKRGFRGTFWMVGAWMPEVAEADTTHFTWAEAKEMSDRGHEMSNHTWSHPYMTMLSDEDLHNEIKKNDDAILANIGKPSTTFCFPYNAFNEKVIAAAMEGRVGARLKEFWLGGQNSPKEYLTKTVEDALAAGSWIAGMTHGINYGYDCYSDPTEFTDFLDYIKSLEERIWVGTFRDVAAYTSVAKDVTLAVNPADKGITVVPQTGLDKELYATALTMEVATGGKKIKAEQDGKALEVSYRNDKAYFDFCPFGGAVTIR
;
A
#
# COMPACT_ATOMS: atom_id res chain seq x y z
N MET A 1 40.53 -12.65 -67.88
CA MET A 1 39.62 -11.82 -67.08
C MET A 1 38.52 -12.70 -66.50
N LYS A 2 38.64 -13.08 -65.21
CA LYS A 2 37.64 -13.91 -64.50
C LYS A 2 36.71 -12.94 -63.74
N LYS A 3 35.42 -12.94 -64.08
CA LYS A 3 34.40 -12.20 -63.38
C LYS A 3 34.08 -12.89 -62.04
N LEU A 4 34.34 -12.23 -60.94
CA LEU A 4 33.94 -12.66 -59.61
C LEU A 4 32.48 -12.24 -59.39
N ILE A 5 31.57 -13.20 -59.25
CA ILE A 5 30.16 -12.95 -58.88
C ILE A 5 30.12 -12.95 -57.37
N MET A 6 29.86 -11.78 -56.80
CA MET A 6 29.66 -11.57 -55.37
C MET A 6 28.18 -11.90 -55.03
N MET A 7 27.94 -13.06 -54.42
CA MET A 7 26.63 -13.41 -53.86
C MET A 7 26.48 -12.71 -52.52
N THR A 8 25.62 -11.70 -52.47
CA THR A 8 25.17 -11.07 -51.22
C THR A 8 24.15 -11.99 -50.57
N SER A 9 24.53 -12.69 -49.52
CA SER A 9 23.58 -13.42 -48.68
C SER A 9 22.81 -12.42 -47.83
N MET A 10 21.54 -12.24 -48.17
CA MET A 10 20.58 -11.50 -47.37
C MET A 10 20.23 -12.39 -46.17
N ALA A 11 20.80 -12.10 -45.01
CA ALA A 11 20.39 -12.71 -43.76
C ALA A 11 18.98 -12.23 -43.44
N VAL A 12 17.98 -13.06 -43.68
CA VAL A 12 16.64 -12.88 -43.13
C VAL A 12 16.76 -13.09 -41.64
N ALA A 13 16.71 -12.00 -40.86
CA ALA A 13 16.51 -12.09 -39.44
C ALA A 13 15.09 -12.66 -39.23
N ILE A 14 15.01 -13.96 -39.02
CA ILE A 14 13.82 -14.62 -38.50
C ILE A 14 13.70 -14.05 -37.07
N GLY A 15 12.86 -13.06 -36.90
CA GLY A 15 12.42 -12.58 -35.58
C GLY A 15 11.79 -13.78 -34.88
N CYS A 16 12.54 -14.46 -34.05
CA CYS A 16 12.01 -15.47 -33.14
C CYS A 16 11.05 -14.73 -32.17
N SER A 17 9.75 -14.86 -32.43
CA SER A 17 8.76 -14.39 -31.48
C SER A 17 8.85 -15.32 -30.27
N ALA A 18 9.57 -14.91 -29.24
CA ALA A 18 9.62 -15.69 -28.02
C ALA A 18 8.19 -15.88 -27.51
N ASP A 19 7.74 -17.10 -27.42
CA ASP A 19 6.47 -17.44 -26.80
C ASP A 19 6.58 -17.10 -25.31
N ILE A 20 5.45 -16.70 -24.68
CA ILE A 20 5.42 -16.45 -23.24
C ILE A 20 5.65 -17.80 -22.56
N THR A 21 6.70 -17.88 -21.76
CA THR A 21 7.09 -19.07 -21.00
C THR A 21 6.85 -18.84 -19.51
N PRO A 22 6.82 -19.88 -18.67
CA PRO A 22 6.67 -19.74 -17.23
C PRO A 22 7.65 -18.74 -16.58
N GLU A 23 8.88 -18.69 -17.04
CA GLU A 23 9.93 -17.81 -16.53
C GLU A 23 9.67 -16.32 -16.81
N ASN A 24 8.75 -16.03 -17.74
CA ASN A 24 8.38 -14.66 -18.09
C ASN A 24 7.33 -14.07 -17.15
N VAL A 25 6.76 -14.86 -16.23
CA VAL A 25 5.60 -14.49 -15.42
C VAL A 25 5.98 -14.47 -13.94
N LYS A 26 5.69 -13.36 -13.27
CA LYS A 26 5.82 -13.25 -11.81
C LYS A 26 4.79 -12.29 -11.24
N VAL A 27 4.59 -12.32 -9.91
CA VAL A 27 3.92 -11.26 -9.19
C VAL A 27 4.88 -10.07 -9.08
N ALA A 28 4.39 -8.86 -9.37
CA ALA A 28 5.15 -7.65 -9.16
C ALA A 28 5.33 -7.37 -7.66
N ASP A 29 6.46 -6.82 -7.26
CA ASP A 29 6.76 -6.53 -5.85
C ASP A 29 5.76 -5.53 -5.24
N TYR A 30 5.29 -4.58 -6.07
CA TYR A 30 4.27 -3.60 -5.71
C TYR A 30 3.25 -3.43 -6.84
N LYS A 31 2.10 -2.87 -6.48
CA LYS A 31 0.98 -2.60 -7.39
C LYS A 31 1.47 -1.86 -8.65
N ASP A 32 0.89 -2.20 -9.80
CA ASP A 32 1.22 -1.65 -11.11
C ASP A 32 2.72 -1.82 -11.51
N GLY A 33 3.44 -2.74 -10.85
CA GLY A 33 4.87 -2.94 -11.05
C GLY A 33 5.71 -1.73 -10.64
N LYS A 34 5.28 -0.98 -9.63
CA LYS A 34 6.06 0.12 -9.04
C LYS A 34 7.31 -0.40 -8.35
N GLU A 35 8.31 0.46 -8.18
CA GLU A 35 9.62 0.11 -7.66
C GLU A 35 9.67 0.06 -6.12
N CYS A 36 8.84 0.90 -5.45
CA CYS A 36 8.70 0.90 -4.00
C CYS A 36 7.29 1.34 -3.61
N ALA A 37 6.96 1.25 -2.31
CA ALA A 37 5.71 1.77 -1.76
C ALA A 37 5.96 2.77 -0.63
N VAL A 38 5.06 3.76 -0.52
CA VAL A 38 5.03 4.75 0.56
C VAL A 38 3.63 4.76 1.15
N SER A 39 3.52 4.57 2.47
CA SER A 39 2.30 4.80 3.22
C SER A 39 2.44 6.06 4.06
N LEU A 40 1.51 6.99 3.92
CA LEU A 40 1.45 8.22 4.70
C LEU A 40 0.49 7.99 5.86
N THR A 41 1.00 8.07 7.09
CA THR A 41 0.25 7.73 8.29
C THR A 41 0.22 8.88 9.29
N PHE A 42 -0.90 9.03 9.99
CA PHE A 42 -1.21 10.18 10.83
C PHE A 42 -1.80 9.68 12.15
N ASP A 43 -1.16 10.04 13.26
CA ASP A 43 -1.48 9.52 14.58
C ASP A 43 -2.37 10.50 15.38
N ASP A 44 -3.10 9.98 16.38
CA ASP A 44 -3.76 10.75 17.43
C ASP A 44 -5.05 11.49 17.04
N SER A 45 -5.72 11.12 15.94
CA SER A 45 -7.05 11.65 15.60
C SER A 45 -7.13 13.19 15.50
N MET A 46 -6.04 13.89 15.13
CA MET A 46 -6.02 15.36 15.17
C MET A 46 -6.98 15.98 14.15
N LYS A 47 -7.59 17.11 14.49
CA LYS A 47 -8.56 17.82 13.64
C LYS A 47 -8.01 18.18 12.27
N GLU A 48 -6.72 18.46 12.18
CA GLU A 48 -6.05 18.77 10.90
C GLU A 48 -6.00 17.59 9.93
N HIS A 49 -6.16 16.36 10.42
CA HIS A 49 -6.26 15.20 9.53
C HIS A 49 -7.49 15.32 8.60
N TYR A 50 -8.61 15.80 9.13
CA TYR A 50 -9.83 16.03 8.34
C TYR A 50 -9.76 17.34 7.54
N THR A 51 -9.29 18.44 8.17
CA THR A 51 -9.38 19.78 7.58
C THR A 51 -8.27 20.12 6.59
N ILE A 52 -7.10 19.47 6.71
CA ILE A 52 -5.90 19.76 5.91
C ILE A 52 -5.39 18.50 5.22
N VAL A 53 -5.06 17.46 6.00
CA VAL A 53 -4.32 16.31 5.49
C VAL A 53 -5.10 15.54 4.43
N ALA A 54 -6.33 15.09 4.75
CA ALA A 54 -7.14 14.34 3.80
C ALA A 54 -7.40 15.11 2.49
N PRO A 55 -7.79 16.41 2.52
CA PRO A 55 -7.93 17.21 1.30
C PRO A 55 -6.63 17.33 0.49
N GLU A 56 -5.47 17.53 1.12
CA GLU A 56 -4.20 17.66 0.41
C GLU A 56 -3.74 16.33 -0.23
N LEU A 57 -4.00 15.21 0.44
CA LEU A 57 -3.77 13.88 -0.14
C LEU A 57 -4.69 13.64 -1.34
N GLU A 58 -5.97 13.92 -1.19
CA GLU A 58 -7.00 13.72 -2.22
C GLU A 58 -6.74 14.54 -3.49
N LYS A 59 -6.30 15.79 -3.37
CA LYS A 59 -5.88 16.64 -4.51
C LYS A 59 -4.84 15.97 -5.39
N ARG A 60 -4.00 15.11 -4.82
CA ARG A 60 -2.93 14.38 -5.53
C ARG A 60 -3.31 12.95 -5.90
N GLY A 61 -4.55 12.53 -5.60
CA GLY A 61 -5.03 11.18 -5.83
C GLY A 61 -4.53 10.17 -4.79
N PHE A 62 -3.94 10.63 -3.70
CA PHE A 62 -3.43 9.80 -2.62
C PHE A 62 -4.49 9.48 -1.57
N ARG A 63 -4.25 8.40 -0.80
CA ARG A 63 -4.99 8.05 0.40
C ARG A 63 -4.01 7.80 1.52
N GLY A 64 -4.38 8.23 2.75
CA GLY A 64 -3.58 8.06 3.95
C GLY A 64 -4.23 7.09 4.93
N THR A 65 -3.48 6.76 5.97
CA THR A 65 -3.92 5.96 7.11
C THR A 65 -3.96 6.83 8.34
N PHE A 66 -5.09 6.82 9.03
CA PHE A 66 -5.32 7.61 10.25
C PHE A 66 -5.50 6.65 11.44
N TRP A 67 -4.57 6.74 12.39
CA TRP A 67 -4.55 5.92 13.60
C TRP A 67 -5.36 6.60 14.69
N MET A 68 -6.51 6.02 15.03
CA MET A 68 -7.51 6.66 15.89
C MET A 68 -7.40 6.22 17.33
N VAL A 69 -7.38 7.19 18.24
CA VAL A 69 -7.55 7.00 19.68
C VAL A 69 -9.02 7.24 20.03
N GLY A 70 -9.76 6.15 20.27
CA GLY A 70 -11.22 6.22 20.37
C GLY A 70 -11.76 7.14 21.48
N ALA A 71 -11.08 7.19 22.63
CA ALA A 71 -11.49 8.04 23.75
C ALA A 71 -11.31 9.54 23.47
N TRP A 72 -10.52 9.92 22.46
CA TRP A 72 -10.29 11.32 22.10
C TRP A 72 -11.24 11.82 21.01
N MET A 73 -12.06 10.93 20.46
CA MET A 73 -12.99 11.24 19.38
C MET A 73 -14.24 11.94 19.93
N PRO A 74 -14.49 13.25 19.63
CA PRO A 74 -15.67 13.95 20.12
C PRO A 74 -16.93 13.51 19.35
N GLU A 75 -18.07 13.53 20.02
CA GLU A 75 -19.38 13.25 19.41
C GLU A 75 -19.82 14.37 18.46
N VAL A 76 -19.47 15.62 18.78
CA VAL A 76 -19.76 16.81 17.98
C VAL A 76 -18.54 17.73 17.91
N ALA A 77 -18.38 18.43 16.80
CA ALA A 77 -17.18 19.23 16.52
C ALA A 77 -16.96 20.39 17.51
N GLU A 78 -18.02 20.88 18.13
CA GLU A 78 -17.94 21.97 19.11
C GLU A 78 -17.42 21.51 20.47
N ALA A 79 -17.43 20.21 20.76
CA ALA A 79 -16.97 19.65 22.02
C ALA A 79 -15.44 19.62 22.13
N ASP A 80 -14.74 19.46 21.00
CA ASP A 80 -13.29 19.49 20.91
C ASP A 80 -12.88 19.99 19.52
N THR A 81 -12.07 21.03 19.47
CA THR A 81 -11.56 21.62 18.24
C THR A 81 -10.19 21.07 17.84
N THR A 82 -9.60 20.18 18.64
CA THR A 82 -8.28 19.59 18.43
C THR A 82 -8.32 18.21 17.78
N HIS A 83 -9.44 17.49 17.91
CA HIS A 83 -9.65 16.18 17.31
C HIS A 83 -10.82 16.18 16.30
N PHE A 84 -10.76 15.30 15.32
CA PHE A 84 -11.90 15.10 14.41
C PHE A 84 -12.96 14.19 15.05
N THR A 85 -14.20 14.33 14.61
CA THR A 85 -15.35 13.54 15.09
C THR A 85 -15.45 12.18 14.42
N TRP A 86 -16.25 11.27 15.00
CA TRP A 86 -16.58 9.99 14.34
C TRP A 86 -17.27 10.19 12.97
N ALA A 87 -18.10 11.22 12.83
CA ALA A 87 -18.74 11.55 11.56
C ALA A 87 -17.70 11.96 10.49
N GLU A 88 -16.73 12.79 10.85
CA GLU A 88 -15.63 13.20 9.97
C GLU A 88 -14.70 12.02 9.62
N ALA A 89 -14.45 11.12 10.61
CA ALA A 89 -13.73 9.87 10.35
C ALA A 89 -14.45 9.00 9.30
N LYS A 90 -15.78 8.87 9.44
CA LYS A 90 -16.58 8.14 8.46
C LYS A 90 -16.51 8.76 7.07
N GLU A 91 -16.61 10.08 6.96
CA GLU A 91 -16.46 10.78 5.68
C GLU A 91 -15.09 10.52 5.03
N MET A 92 -13.99 10.59 5.81
CA MET A 92 -12.66 10.25 5.30
C MET A 92 -12.60 8.79 4.82
N SER A 93 -13.17 7.87 5.59
CA SER A 93 -13.25 6.45 5.19
C SER A 93 -14.07 6.24 3.91
N ASP A 94 -15.18 6.96 3.74
CA ASP A 94 -16.02 6.88 2.54
C ASP A 94 -15.30 7.44 1.29
N ARG A 95 -14.36 8.38 1.49
CA ARG A 95 -13.46 8.90 0.45
C ARG A 95 -12.24 8.02 0.20
N GLY A 96 -12.12 6.87 0.90
CA GLY A 96 -11.12 5.84 0.64
C GLY A 96 -9.87 5.90 1.53
N HIS A 97 -9.84 6.77 2.54
CA HIS A 97 -8.78 6.73 3.55
C HIS A 97 -8.97 5.54 4.50
N GLU A 98 -7.86 5.05 5.03
CA GLU A 98 -7.88 4.03 6.07
C GLU A 98 -8.02 4.67 7.44
N MET A 99 -9.03 4.21 8.18
CA MET A 99 -9.28 4.57 9.57
C MET A 99 -8.97 3.35 10.43
N SER A 100 -7.97 3.42 11.31
CA SER A 100 -7.48 2.24 11.99
C SER A 100 -7.13 2.46 13.46
N ASN A 101 -6.77 1.38 14.16
CA ASN A 101 -6.73 1.32 15.62
C ASN A 101 -5.40 1.83 16.19
N HIS A 102 -5.49 2.79 17.14
CA HIS A 102 -4.39 3.30 17.96
C HIS A 102 -4.69 3.18 19.46
N THR A 103 -5.41 2.11 19.86
CA THR A 103 -5.97 1.86 21.18
C THR A 103 -7.15 2.78 21.55
N TRP A 104 -7.84 2.43 22.65
CA TRP A 104 -8.94 3.26 23.13
C TRP A 104 -8.47 4.54 23.81
N SER A 105 -7.50 4.45 24.75
CA SER A 105 -7.10 5.58 25.61
C SER A 105 -5.62 5.96 25.50
N HIS A 106 -4.89 5.42 24.52
CA HIS A 106 -3.46 5.69 24.25
C HIS A 106 -2.52 5.36 25.44
N PRO A 107 -2.60 4.16 26.06
CA PRO A 107 -1.73 3.79 27.15
C PRO A 107 -0.37 3.24 26.68
N TYR A 108 0.59 3.18 27.59
CA TYR A 108 1.77 2.33 27.39
C TYR A 108 1.35 0.86 27.45
N MET A 109 1.08 0.23 26.31
CA MET A 109 0.53 -1.13 26.19
C MET A 109 1.41 -2.19 26.86
N THR A 110 2.73 -1.96 26.91
CA THR A 110 3.69 -2.87 27.57
C THR A 110 3.53 -2.93 29.09
N MET A 111 2.80 -1.98 29.68
CA MET A 111 2.55 -1.88 31.12
C MET A 111 1.21 -2.48 31.54
N LEU A 112 0.38 -2.89 30.58
CA LEU A 112 -0.97 -3.39 30.84
C LEU A 112 -0.98 -4.88 31.21
N SER A 113 -1.98 -5.28 31.98
CA SER A 113 -2.36 -6.68 32.12
C SER A 113 -2.84 -7.24 30.78
N ASP A 114 -2.93 -8.56 30.64
CA ASP A 114 -3.45 -9.17 29.41
C ASP A 114 -4.92 -8.76 29.16
N GLU A 115 -5.72 -8.71 30.22
CA GLU A 115 -7.13 -8.29 30.15
C GLU A 115 -7.25 -6.83 29.69
N ASP A 116 -6.50 -5.88 30.28
CA ASP A 116 -6.55 -4.48 29.93
C ASP A 116 -6.01 -4.25 28.50
N LEU A 117 -4.98 -4.99 28.10
CA LEU A 117 -4.41 -4.94 26.75
C LEU A 117 -5.46 -5.31 25.69
N HIS A 118 -6.18 -6.41 25.88
CA HIS A 118 -7.24 -6.83 24.96
C HIS A 118 -8.43 -5.86 25.00
N ASN A 119 -8.78 -5.33 26.18
CA ASN A 119 -9.86 -4.36 26.32
C ASN A 119 -9.55 -3.04 25.59
N GLU A 120 -8.33 -2.53 25.65
CA GLU A 120 -7.90 -1.32 24.94
C GLU A 120 -8.00 -1.48 23.42
N ILE A 121 -7.58 -2.64 22.91
CA ILE A 121 -7.65 -2.95 21.48
C ILE A 121 -9.10 -3.13 21.05
N LYS A 122 -9.83 -4.03 21.73
CA LYS A 122 -11.19 -4.41 21.35
C LYS A 122 -12.17 -3.25 21.45
N LYS A 123 -12.11 -2.46 22.50
CA LYS A 123 -13.01 -1.31 22.69
C LYS A 123 -12.88 -0.31 21.54
N ASN A 124 -11.68 -0.09 21.06
CA ASN A 124 -11.45 0.79 19.91
C ASN A 124 -11.91 0.15 18.60
N ASP A 125 -11.65 -1.14 18.40
CA ASP A 125 -12.15 -1.88 17.23
C ASP A 125 -13.69 -1.84 17.14
N ASP A 126 -14.37 -2.08 18.28
CA ASP A 126 -15.83 -2.04 18.35
C ASP A 126 -16.36 -0.63 18.02
N ALA A 127 -15.72 0.43 18.54
CA ALA A 127 -16.09 1.80 18.25
C ALA A 127 -15.85 2.18 16.77
N ILE A 128 -14.73 1.78 16.20
CA ILE A 128 -14.43 1.97 14.78
C ILE A 128 -15.50 1.28 13.93
N LEU A 129 -15.77 0.00 14.19
CA LEU A 129 -16.77 -0.74 13.44
C LEU A 129 -18.16 -0.11 13.56
N ALA A 130 -18.56 0.30 14.78
CA ALA A 130 -19.88 0.90 15.02
C ALA A 130 -20.06 2.24 14.30
N ASN A 131 -19.05 3.10 14.27
CA ASN A 131 -19.14 4.44 13.70
C ASN A 131 -18.76 4.51 12.21
N ILE A 132 -17.77 3.73 11.78
CA ILE A 132 -17.25 3.74 10.39
C ILE A 132 -17.98 2.71 9.51
N GLY A 133 -18.43 1.58 10.11
CA GLY A 133 -19.04 0.47 9.37
C GLY A 133 -18.02 -0.45 8.69
N LYS A 134 -16.73 -0.28 8.93
CA LYS A 134 -15.64 -1.13 8.42
C LYS A 134 -14.74 -1.54 9.60
N PRO A 135 -14.27 -2.80 9.66
CA PRO A 135 -13.34 -3.22 10.71
C PRO A 135 -11.97 -2.57 10.55
N SER A 136 -11.30 -2.31 11.66
CA SER A 136 -9.88 -1.99 11.67
C SER A 136 -9.07 -3.26 11.39
N THR A 137 -8.23 -3.25 10.37
CA THR A 137 -7.44 -4.41 9.96
C THR A 137 -5.93 -4.17 10.03
N THR A 138 -5.53 -3.05 10.62
CA THR A 138 -4.15 -2.70 10.93
C THR A 138 -4.05 -2.10 12.33
N PHE A 139 -2.83 -1.87 12.82
CA PHE A 139 -2.60 -1.36 14.17
C PHE A 139 -1.39 -0.44 14.24
N CYS A 140 -1.43 0.55 15.12
CA CYS A 140 -0.30 1.36 15.52
C CYS A 140 -0.15 1.40 17.04
N PHE A 141 1.08 1.27 17.52
CA PHE A 141 1.36 1.19 18.95
C PHE A 141 1.60 2.58 19.54
N PRO A 142 0.82 3.01 20.56
CA PRO A 142 1.11 4.22 21.30
C PRO A 142 2.56 4.28 21.77
N TYR A 143 3.21 5.46 21.60
CA TYR A 143 4.60 5.71 21.98
C TYR A 143 5.63 4.81 21.29
N ASN A 144 5.26 4.08 20.23
CA ASN A 144 6.09 3.00 19.64
C ASN A 144 6.56 1.96 20.69
N ALA A 145 5.76 1.79 21.76
CA ALA A 145 6.07 0.90 22.87
C ALA A 145 5.40 -0.46 22.70
N PHE A 146 6.15 -1.47 22.27
CA PHE A 146 5.66 -2.82 22.05
C PHE A 146 6.70 -3.88 22.45
N ASN A 147 6.23 -5.08 22.68
CA ASN A 147 7.00 -6.32 22.86
C ASN A 147 6.23 -7.47 22.16
N GLU A 148 6.77 -8.67 22.19
CA GLU A 148 6.16 -9.82 21.51
C GLU A 148 4.71 -10.08 21.94
N LYS A 149 4.39 -9.93 23.23
CA LYS A 149 3.03 -10.10 23.78
C LYS A 149 2.08 -9.06 23.18
N VAL A 150 2.48 -7.79 23.18
CA VAL A 150 1.67 -6.67 22.64
C VAL A 150 1.48 -6.82 21.15
N ILE A 151 2.54 -7.19 20.40
CA ILE A 151 2.43 -7.44 18.96
C ILE A 151 1.46 -8.59 18.68
N ALA A 152 1.56 -9.71 19.43
CA ALA A 152 0.67 -10.85 19.23
C ALA A 152 -0.81 -10.46 19.41
N ALA A 153 -1.14 -9.76 20.50
CA ALA A 153 -2.50 -9.28 20.75
C ALA A 153 -2.98 -8.28 19.66
N ALA A 154 -2.12 -7.36 19.27
CA ALA A 154 -2.45 -6.36 18.26
C ALA A 154 -2.60 -6.96 16.84
N MET A 155 -2.00 -8.09 16.55
CA MET A 155 -2.06 -8.73 15.23
C MET A 155 -3.25 -9.67 15.04
N GLU A 156 -4.04 -9.94 16.08
CA GLU A 156 -5.23 -10.78 15.97
C GLU A 156 -6.23 -10.17 14.98
N GLY A 157 -6.55 -10.90 13.89
CA GLY A 157 -7.47 -10.46 12.84
C GLY A 157 -6.96 -9.27 12.01
N ARG A 158 -5.64 -9.06 11.89
CA ARG A 158 -5.06 -7.93 11.15
C ARG A 158 -4.05 -8.37 10.09
N VAL A 159 -3.95 -7.53 9.06
CA VAL A 159 -2.98 -7.72 7.97
C VAL A 159 -1.61 -7.14 8.31
N GLY A 160 -1.51 -6.26 9.31
CA GLY A 160 -0.25 -5.64 9.69
C GLY A 160 -0.35 -4.67 10.86
N ALA A 161 0.82 -4.35 11.43
CA ALA A 161 0.99 -3.28 12.40
C ALA A 161 2.23 -2.46 12.06
N ARG A 162 2.19 -1.14 12.31
CA ARG A 162 3.35 -0.27 12.07
C ARG A 162 4.39 -0.47 13.17
N LEU A 163 5.48 -1.12 12.80
CA LEU A 163 6.63 -1.40 13.69
C LEU A 163 7.82 -0.46 13.42
N LYS A 164 7.79 0.24 12.28
CA LYS A 164 8.82 1.20 11.86
C LYS A 164 8.18 2.32 11.07
N GLU A 165 8.67 3.51 11.28
CA GLU A 165 8.30 4.69 10.51
C GLU A 165 9.51 5.56 10.23
N PHE A 166 9.34 6.52 9.30
CA PHE A 166 10.17 7.70 9.19
C PHE A 166 9.35 8.94 9.55
N TRP A 167 10.00 9.97 10.06
CA TRP A 167 9.33 11.19 10.47
C TRP A 167 8.95 12.02 9.25
N LEU A 168 7.66 12.36 9.12
CA LEU A 168 7.18 13.26 8.08
C LEU A 168 7.29 14.72 8.48
N GLY A 169 7.06 15.04 9.75
CA GLY A 169 7.03 16.38 10.30
C GLY A 169 8.07 16.59 11.40
N GLY A 170 8.08 17.81 11.96
CA GLY A 170 8.98 18.22 13.02
C GLY A 170 10.35 18.71 12.53
N GLN A 171 11.10 19.30 13.46
CA GLN A 171 12.42 19.89 13.17
C GLN A 171 13.48 18.88 12.68
N ASN A 172 13.24 17.58 12.89
CA ASN A 172 14.13 16.51 12.50
C ASN A 172 13.84 15.95 11.08
N SER A 173 12.90 16.55 10.37
CA SER A 173 12.45 16.08 9.05
C SER A 173 12.59 17.19 7.98
N PRO A 174 13.79 17.76 7.80
CA PRO A 174 14.01 18.74 6.75
C PRO A 174 13.79 18.11 5.36
N LYS A 175 13.54 18.92 4.36
CA LYS A 175 13.29 18.51 2.98
C LYS A 175 14.33 17.50 2.45
N GLU A 176 15.59 17.72 2.74
CA GLU A 176 16.69 16.83 2.32
C GLU A 176 16.57 15.43 2.93
N TYR A 177 16.17 15.34 4.20
CA TYR A 177 15.91 14.06 4.86
C TYR A 177 14.73 13.32 4.21
N LEU A 178 13.62 14.02 3.97
CA LEU A 178 12.44 13.44 3.35
C LEU A 178 12.73 12.94 1.92
N THR A 179 13.41 13.76 1.13
CA THR A 179 13.81 13.41 -0.24
C THR A 179 14.73 12.18 -0.23
N LYS A 180 15.78 12.21 0.60
CA LYS A 180 16.73 11.11 0.71
C LYS A 180 16.06 9.81 1.17
N THR A 181 15.13 9.88 2.12
CA THR A 181 14.39 8.70 2.60
C THR A 181 13.62 8.01 1.47
N VAL A 182 12.97 8.78 0.61
CA VAL A 182 12.26 8.24 -0.55
C VAL A 182 13.23 7.69 -1.60
N GLU A 183 14.34 8.37 -1.87
CA GLU A 183 15.38 7.90 -2.80
C GLU A 183 16.01 6.59 -2.33
N ASP A 184 16.31 6.47 -1.03
CA ASP A 184 16.83 5.24 -0.43
C ASP A 184 15.80 4.09 -0.54
N ALA A 185 14.51 4.38 -0.33
CA ALA A 185 13.44 3.40 -0.52
C ALA A 185 13.33 2.93 -1.97
N LEU A 186 13.42 3.84 -2.94
CA LEU A 186 13.46 3.51 -4.36
C LEU A 186 14.67 2.65 -4.71
N ALA A 187 15.85 3.01 -4.22
CA ALA A 187 17.08 2.25 -4.47
C ALA A 187 17.05 0.84 -3.86
N ALA A 188 16.37 0.68 -2.71
CA ALA A 188 16.24 -0.59 -2.01
C ALA A 188 15.03 -1.42 -2.46
N GLY A 189 14.11 -0.88 -3.27
CA GLY A 189 12.84 -1.52 -3.58
C GLY A 189 12.00 -1.80 -2.34
N SER A 190 11.95 -0.87 -1.38
CA SER A 190 11.35 -1.12 -0.08
C SER A 190 10.03 -0.36 0.13
N TRP A 191 9.20 -0.88 1.03
CA TRP A 191 8.06 -0.17 1.56
C TRP A 191 8.47 0.64 2.79
N ILE A 192 8.09 1.92 2.82
CA ILE A 192 8.31 2.82 3.95
C ILE A 192 6.98 3.43 4.41
N ALA A 193 6.84 3.63 5.73
CA ALA A 193 5.69 4.31 6.33
C ALA A 193 6.15 5.64 6.95
N GLY A 194 5.58 6.75 6.50
CA GLY A 194 5.82 8.06 7.08
C GLY A 194 4.82 8.36 8.19
N MET A 195 5.24 9.04 9.25
CA MET A 195 4.42 9.38 10.40
C MET A 195 4.56 10.85 10.78
N THR A 196 3.42 11.50 11.04
CA THR A 196 3.32 12.78 11.74
C THR A 196 1.99 12.84 12.50
N HIS A 197 1.88 13.71 13.51
CA HIS A 197 0.63 13.95 14.22
C HIS A 197 -0.14 15.10 13.58
N GLY A 198 0.45 16.27 13.43
CA GLY A 198 -0.25 17.45 12.90
C GLY A 198 0.56 18.24 11.88
N ILE A 199 -0.08 19.26 11.30
CA ILE A 199 0.56 20.14 10.31
C ILE A 199 0.96 21.45 10.96
N ASN A 200 0.02 22.19 11.59
CA ASN A 200 0.26 23.49 12.24
C ASN A 200 0.41 23.38 13.76
N TYR A 201 -0.09 22.31 14.37
CA TYR A 201 0.03 22.04 15.79
C TYR A 201 0.19 20.55 16.07
N GLY A 202 0.62 20.19 17.28
CA GLY A 202 0.92 18.83 17.67
C GLY A 202 2.39 18.65 17.99
N TYR A 203 2.77 17.45 18.40
CA TYR A 203 4.09 17.14 18.92
C TYR A 203 5.22 17.36 17.88
N ASP A 204 4.94 17.04 16.64
CA ASP A 204 5.88 17.04 15.51
C ASP A 204 5.35 17.84 14.32
N CYS A 205 4.60 18.93 14.60
CA CYS A 205 4.08 19.79 13.55
C CYS A 205 5.23 20.46 12.77
N TYR A 206 4.92 20.88 11.55
CA TYR A 206 5.90 21.52 10.66
C TYR A 206 6.20 22.94 11.11
N SER A 207 7.45 23.36 10.97
CA SER A 207 7.85 24.77 11.16
C SER A 207 7.25 25.66 10.08
N ASP A 208 7.17 25.14 8.85
CA ASP A 208 6.45 25.72 7.72
C ASP A 208 5.47 24.68 7.17
N PRO A 209 4.16 24.92 7.28
CA PRO A 209 3.14 23.98 6.77
C PRO A 209 3.26 23.67 5.27
N THR A 210 3.91 24.52 4.49
CA THR A 210 4.14 24.27 3.06
C THR A 210 5.08 23.10 2.81
N GLU A 211 5.96 22.77 3.77
CA GLU A 211 6.86 21.60 3.66
C GLU A 211 6.10 20.29 3.48
N PHE A 212 4.93 20.16 4.11
CA PHE A 212 4.05 19.00 3.92
C PHE A 212 3.56 18.90 2.47
N THR A 213 3.02 19.99 1.94
CA THR A 213 2.52 20.00 0.55
C THR A 213 3.63 19.85 -0.47
N ASP A 214 4.80 20.44 -0.24
CA ASP A 214 6.00 20.28 -1.07
C ASP A 214 6.45 18.82 -1.11
N PHE A 215 6.44 18.13 0.04
CA PHE A 215 6.75 16.70 0.09
C PHE A 215 5.72 15.87 -0.68
N LEU A 216 4.43 16.15 -0.53
CA LEU A 216 3.39 15.47 -1.31
C LEU A 216 3.57 15.69 -2.82
N ASP A 217 3.93 16.89 -3.25
CA ASP A 217 4.21 17.20 -4.65
C ASP A 217 5.46 16.48 -5.16
N TYR A 218 6.47 16.36 -4.32
CA TYR A 218 7.66 15.58 -4.64
C TYR A 218 7.34 14.11 -4.88
N ILE A 219 6.62 13.43 -3.95
CA ILE A 219 6.24 12.03 -4.17
C ILE A 219 5.26 11.86 -5.33
N LYS A 220 4.39 12.87 -5.59
CA LYS A 220 3.50 12.88 -6.77
C LYS A 220 4.32 12.92 -8.07
N SER A 221 5.41 13.67 -8.11
CA SER A 221 6.28 13.70 -9.29
C SER A 221 6.94 12.35 -9.60
N LEU A 222 6.97 11.44 -8.64
CA LEU A 222 7.54 10.08 -8.73
C LEU A 222 6.47 9.00 -8.88
N GLU A 223 5.20 9.34 -9.12
CA GLU A 223 4.08 8.38 -9.13
C GLU A 223 4.20 7.24 -10.15
N GLU A 224 4.99 7.43 -11.22
CA GLU A 224 5.29 6.34 -12.16
C GLU A 224 6.17 5.24 -11.55
N ARG A 225 6.89 5.55 -10.48
CA ARG A 225 7.87 4.67 -9.83
C ARG A 225 7.41 4.22 -8.44
N ILE A 226 6.61 5.06 -7.75
CA ILE A 226 6.19 4.86 -6.35
C ILE A 226 4.71 4.54 -6.28
N TRP A 227 4.35 3.52 -5.50
CA TRP A 227 2.98 3.30 -5.09
C TRP A 227 2.72 4.01 -3.76
N VAL A 228 1.91 5.08 -3.78
CA VAL A 228 1.39 5.67 -2.54
C VAL A 228 0.08 4.96 -2.19
N GLY A 229 0.11 4.13 -1.16
CA GLY A 229 -1.02 3.32 -0.71
C GLY A 229 -1.29 3.47 0.77
N THR A 230 -2.52 3.17 1.21
CA THR A 230 -2.79 3.05 2.65
C THR A 230 -1.92 1.96 3.27
N PHE A 231 -1.71 2.04 4.58
CA PHE A 231 -0.90 1.02 5.26
C PHE A 231 -1.50 -0.38 5.08
N ARG A 232 -2.85 -0.49 5.18
CA ARG A 232 -3.57 -1.73 4.92
C ARG A 232 -3.32 -2.28 3.52
N ASP A 233 -3.45 -1.42 2.50
CA ASP A 233 -3.36 -1.89 1.12
C ASP A 233 -1.96 -2.43 0.82
N VAL A 234 -0.92 -1.74 1.27
CA VAL A 234 0.46 -2.19 1.07
C VAL A 234 0.77 -3.43 1.93
N ALA A 235 0.29 -3.47 3.19
CA ALA A 235 0.48 -4.64 4.06
C ALA A 235 -0.21 -5.89 3.51
N ALA A 236 -1.46 -5.77 3.07
CA ALA A 236 -2.20 -6.88 2.48
C ALA A 236 -1.54 -7.35 1.18
N TYR A 237 -1.21 -6.41 0.27
CA TYR A 237 -0.55 -6.73 -0.99
C TYR A 237 0.77 -7.49 -0.77
N THR A 238 1.66 -6.94 0.04
CA THR A 238 2.98 -7.54 0.27
C THR A 238 2.90 -8.88 1.00
N SER A 239 1.92 -9.06 1.88
CA SER A 239 1.67 -10.35 2.54
C SER A 239 1.19 -11.40 1.55
N VAL A 240 0.20 -11.08 0.72
CA VAL A 240 -0.31 -12.01 -0.30
C VAL A 240 0.73 -12.28 -1.39
N ALA A 241 1.46 -11.27 -1.85
CA ALA A 241 2.53 -11.43 -2.85
C ALA A 241 3.64 -12.37 -2.38
N LYS A 242 3.90 -12.41 -1.07
CA LYS A 242 4.89 -13.28 -0.43
C LYS A 242 4.40 -14.72 -0.28
N ASP A 243 3.10 -14.92 -0.02
CA ASP A 243 2.49 -16.22 0.24
C ASP A 243 2.05 -16.92 -1.06
N VAL A 244 1.59 -16.15 -2.05
CA VAL A 244 1.00 -16.71 -3.27
C VAL A 244 2.05 -17.48 -4.09
N THR A 245 1.65 -18.65 -4.54
CA THR A 245 2.38 -19.44 -5.53
C THR A 245 1.64 -19.43 -6.85
N LEU A 246 2.38 -19.44 -7.97
CA LEU A 246 1.83 -19.45 -9.33
C LEU A 246 2.18 -20.77 -10.01
N ALA A 247 1.18 -21.62 -10.29
CA ALA A 247 1.37 -22.78 -11.15
C ALA A 247 1.13 -22.34 -12.60
N VAL A 248 2.20 -22.24 -13.39
CA VAL A 248 2.15 -21.79 -14.79
C VAL A 248 2.21 -22.99 -15.72
N ASN A 249 1.19 -23.16 -16.57
CA ASN A 249 1.04 -24.29 -17.46
C ASN A 249 0.91 -23.81 -18.92
N PRO A 250 1.52 -24.49 -19.89
CA PRO A 250 1.26 -24.25 -21.31
C PRO A 250 -0.22 -24.47 -21.64
N ALA A 251 -0.75 -23.68 -22.58
CA ALA A 251 -2.09 -23.85 -23.14
C ALA A 251 -1.99 -23.81 -24.67
N ASP A 252 -3.04 -24.25 -25.40
CA ASP A 252 -3.06 -24.29 -26.88
C ASP A 252 -2.69 -22.95 -27.52
N LYS A 253 -3.03 -21.83 -26.84
CA LYS A 253 -2.68 -20.46 -27.23
C LYS A 253 -2.22 -19.70 -26.01
N GLY A 254 -0.92 -19.64 -25.74
CA GLY A 254 -0.33 -18.92 -24.60
C GLY A 254 -0.16 -19.80 -23.36
N ILE A 255 -0.48 -19.27 -22.18
CA ILE A 255 -0.30 -19.96 -20.90
C ILE A 255 -1.51 -19.78 -20.00
N THR A 256 -1.62 -20.67 -19.02
CA THR A 256 -2.57 -20.55 -17.90
C THR A 256 -1.81 -20.47 -16.60
N VAL A 257 -2.12 -19.49 -15.76
CA VAL A 257 -1.52 -19.26 -14.46
C VAL A 257 -2.56 -19.50 -13.37
N VAL A 258 -2.30 -20.44 -12.48
CA VAL A 258 -3.18 -20.77 -11.36
C VAL A 258 -2.57 -20.22 -10.08
N PRO A 259 -3.12 -19.15 -9.50
CA PRO A 259 -2.67 -18.63 -8.21
C PRO A 259 -3.18 -19.52 -7.08
N GLN A 260 -2.36 -19.69 -6.04
CA GLN A 260 -2.70 -20.40 -4.82
C GLN A 260 -2.11 -19.67 -3.61
N THR A 261 -2.94 -19.38 -2.59
CA THR A 261 -2.54 -18.76 -1.34
C THR A 261 -3.26 -19.43 -0.17
N GLY A 262 -2.59 -19.52 0.97
CA GLY A 262 -3.15 -20.05 2.23
C GLY A 262 -3.77 -18.98 3.13
N LEU A 263 -3.70 -17.70 2.73
CA LEU A 263 -4.20 -16.58 3.54
C LEU A 263 -5.73 -16.49 3.52
N ASP A 264 -6.28 -15.90 4.58
CA ASP A 264 -7.74 -15.67 4.70
C ASP A 264 -8.20 -14.63 3.66
N LYS A 265 -9.09 -15.05 2.76
CA LYS A 265 -9.64 -14.23 1.69
C LYS A 265 -10.39 -13.00 2.21
N GLU A 266 -11.10 -13.10 3.33
CA GLU A 266 -11.89 -11.99 3.88
C GLU A 266 -10.96 -10.90 4.45
N LEU A 267 -9.90 -11.31 5.13
CA LEU A 267 -8.93 -10.40 5.74
C LEU A 267 -7.98 -9.78 4.70
N TYR A 268 -7.45 -10.60 3.79
CA TYR A 268 -6.43 -10.20 2.81
C TYR A 268 -7.00 -9.86 1.43
N ALA A 269 -8.29 -9.49 1.33
CA ALA A 269 -8.91 -9.13 0.06
C ALA A 269 -8.12 -8.01 -0.64
N THR A 270 -7.30 -8.38 -1.62
CA THR A 270 -6.51 -7.47 -2.46
C THR A 270 -6.28 -8.09 -3.83
N ALA A 271 -6.13 -7.28 -4.86
CA ALA A 271 -5.61 -7.71 -6.14
C ALA A 271 -4.08 -7.64 -6.12
N LEU A 272 -3.44 -8.54 -6.84
CA LEU A 272 -2.00 -8.50 -7.11
C LEU A 272 -1.76 -8.14 -8.57
N THR A 273 -0.66 -7.46 -8.85
CA THR A 273 -0.24 -7.16 -10.21
C THR A 273 0.64 -8.30 -10.75
N MET A 274 0.22 -8.88 -11.89
CA MET A 274 1.05 -9.78 -12.67
C MET A 274 2.02 -8.97 -13.54
N GLU A 275 3.29 -9.31 -13.52
CA GLU A 275 4.32 -8.83 -14.45
C GLU A 275 4.62 -9.92 -15.44
N VAL A 276 4.54 -9.62 -16.75
CA VAL A 276 4.85 -10.55 -17.84
C VAL A 276 5.89 -9.93 -18.75
N ALA A 277 7.06 -10.56 -18.90
CA ALA A 277 8.06 -10.18 -19.88
C ALA A 277 7.57 -10.59 -21.27
N THR A 278 7.16 -9.63 -22.09
CA THR A 278 6.52 -9.90 -23.41
C THR A 278 7.45 -9.72 -24.59
N GLY A 279 8.66 -9.17 -24.39
CA GLY A 279 9.54 -8.78 -25.49
C GLY A 279 8.89 -7.77 -26.46
N GLY A 280 8.03 -6.89 -25.92
CA GLY A 280 7.32 -5.85 -26.68
C GLY A 280 6.02 -6.32 -27.36
N LYS A 281 5.63 -7.60 -27.23
CA LYS A 281 4.36 -8.09 -27.79
C LYS A 281 3.16 -7.65 -26.96
N LYS A 282 2.03 -7.45 -27.65
CA LYS A 282 0.75 -7.25 -26.99
C LYS A 282 0.16 -8.60 -26.59
N ILE A 283 -0.39 -8.65 -25.39
CA ILE A 283 -1.05 -9.81 -24.81
C ILE A 283 -2.50 -9.50 -24.44
N LYS A 284 -3.28 -10.55 -24.25
CA LYS A 284 -4.60 -10.48 -23.61
C LYS A 284 -4.55 -11.35 -22.36
N ALA A 285 -5.11 -10.84 -21.27
CA ALA A 285 -5.27 -11.57 -20.02
C ALA A 285 -6.74 -11.66 -19.65
N GLU A 286 -7.15 -12.78 -19.05
CA GLU A 286 -8.51 -13.06 -18.66
C GLU A 286 -8.49 -13.88 -17.37
N GLN A 287 -9.39 -13.58 -16.42
CA GLN A 287 -9.63 -14.38 -15.21
C GLN A 287 -11.13 -14.51 -14.98
N ASP A 288 -11.59 -15.71 -14.67
CA ASP A 288 -13.01 -16.02 -14.40
C ASP A 288 -13.98 -15.53 -15.50
N GLY A 289 -13.57 -15.64 -16.78
CA GLY A 289 -14.34 -15.20 -17.94
C GLY A 289 -14.38 -13.68 -18.16
N LYS A 290 -13.59 -12.91 -17.41
CA LYS A 290 -13.49 -11.44 -17.53
C LYS A 290 -12.13 -11.03 -18.06
N ALA A 291 -12.11 -10.18 -19.10
CA ALA A 291 -10.88 -9.59 -19.60
C ALA A 291 -10.27 -8.69 -18.51
N LEU A 292 -8.94 -8.78 -18.35
CA LEU A 292 -8.15 -7.94 -17.48
C LEU A 292 -7.56 -6.78 -18.29
N GLU A 293 -7.50 -5.60 -17.69
CA GLU A 293 -6.87 -4.43 -18.30
C GLU A 293 -5.35 -4.58 -18.26
N VAL A 294 -4.71 -4.50 -19.42
CA VAL A 294 -3.25 -4.72 -19.56
C VAL A 294 -2.56 -3.41 -19.91
N SER A 295 -1.67 -2.98 -19.06
CA SER A 295 -0.75 -1.86 -19.28
C SER A 295 0.63 -2.36 -19.71
N TYR A 296 1.43 -1.46 -20.31
CA TYR A 296 2.75 -1.83 -20.86
C TYR A 296 3.82 -0.81 -20.48
N ARG A 297 4.97 -1.30 -20.02
CA ARG A 297 6.13 -0.48 -19.69
C ARG A 297 7.41 -1.32 -19.83
N ASN A 298 8.46 -0.78 -20.47
CA ASN A 298 9.78 -1.42 -20.61
C ASN A 298 9.72 -2.88 -21.11
N ASP A 299 9.00 -3.13 -22.23
CA ASP A 299 8.81 -4.45 -22.83
C ASP A 299 8.12 -5.49 -21.93
N LYS A 300 7.45 -5.04 -20.90
CA LYS A 300 6.64 -5.85 -19.98
C LYS A 300 5.19 -5.44 -20.04
N ALA A 301 4.32 -6.39 -19.76
CA ALA A 301 2.90 -6.20 -19.53
C ALA A 301 2.60 -6.31 -18.03
N TYR A 302 1.67 -5.48 -17.56
CA TYR A 302 1.18 -5.48 -16.18
C TYR A 302 -0.34 -5.51 -16.17
N PHE A 303 -0.92 -6.32 -15.31
CA PHE A 303 -2.36 -6.36 -15.09
C PHE A 303 -2.67 -6.90 -13.70
N ASP A 304 -3.77 -6.43 -13.10
CA ASP A 304 -4.21 -6.90 -11.81
C ASP A 304 -5.02 -8.19 -11.93
N PHE A 305 -4.81 -9.12 -11.01
CA PHE A 305 -5.56 -10.37 -10.89
C PHE A 305 -5.95 -10.65 -9.44
N CYS A 306 -7.00 -11.44 -9.25
CA CYS A 306 -7.42 -11.87 -7.93
C CYS A 306 -6.64 -13.13 -7.51
N PRO A 307 -5.77 -13.08 -6.47
CA PRO A 307 -5.01 -14.25 -6.01
C PRO A 307 -5.90 -15.35 -5.41
N PHE A 308 -7.13 -15.01 -5.02
CA PHE A 308 -8.15 -15.92 -4.50
C PHE A 308 -9.18 -16.35 -5.57
N GLY A 309 -8.97 -15.96 -6.82
CA GLY A 309 -9.82 -16.27 -7.97
C GLY A 309 -9.39 -17.54 -8.70
N GLY A 310 -10.04 -17.79 -9.84
CA GLY A 310 -9.68 -18.88 -10.73
C GLY A 310 -8.40 -18.63 -11.53
N ALA A 311 -8.13 -19.52 -12.46
CA ALA A 311 -6.96 -19.43 -13.33
C ALA A 311 -6.97 -18.17 -14.21
N VAL A 312 -5.81 -17.57 -14.40
CA VAL A 312 -5.58 -16.50 -15.35
C VAL A 312 -5.08 -17.09 -16.67
N THR A 313 -5.74 -16.76 -17.78
CA THR A 313 -5.29 -17.13 -19.12
C THR A 313 -4.58 -15.94 -19.78
N ILE A 314 -3.38 -16.15 -20.33
CA ILE A 314 -2.58 -15.14 -21.02
C ILE A 314 -2.33 -15.62 -22.45
N ARG A 315 -2.67 -14.77 -23.44
CA ARG A 315 -2.56 -15.09 -24.89
C ARG A 315 -1.89 -13.97 -25.66
#